data_66d8905197e80d90ccab18d0f990142c
#
_entry.id   66d8905197e80d90ccab18d0f990142c
#
_cell.length_a   1.000
_cell.length_b   1.000
_cell.length_c   1.000
_cell.angle_alpha   90.00
_cell.angle_beta   90.00
_cell.angle_gamma   90.00
#
_symmetry.space_group_name_H-M   'P 1'
#
loop_
_entity.id
_entity.type
_entity.pdbx_description
1 polymer ?
#
loop_
_entity_poly.entity_id
_entity_poly.type
_entity_poly.pdbx_seq_one_letter_code
_entity_poly.pdbx_strand_id
1 'polypeptide(L)'
;IYYFRKRSLQKALKGSSDGKGKNLFPKASLTLQLIISIGFIFCSSVLIKQIHHLHTTDIGLNRKDRGDVRIYPQTDGLKEEIAKLSSIAEVYPDENDPLFPSHSRSYRSFTDWEGKPASVEGLTIQIIPCNNRYFEFYGLQLLKGKLPEGDTERHILLNEAAVKELKIDNPIGKTLSRK
;
A
#
# COMPACT_ATOMS: atom_id res chain seq x y z
N ILE A 1 -17.87 17.94 36.12
CA ILE A 1 -16.91 17.95 37.25
C ILE A 1 -17.58 18.51 38.51
N TYR A 2 -18.41 19.54 38.38
CA TYR A 2 -19.07 20.17 39.54
C TYR A 2 -20.14 19.33 40.24
N TYR A 3 -20.79 18.43 39.51
CA TYR A 3 -21.87 17.58 40.02
C TYR A 3 -21.36 16.40 40.90
N PHE A 4 -20.14 15.94 40.66
CA PHE A 4 -19.53 14.83 41.42
C PHE A 4 -18.96 15.25 42.78
N ARG A 5 -18.67 16.54 42.96
CA ARG A 5 -18.01 17.06 44.19
C ARG A 5 -18.91 17.14 45.43
N LYS A 6 -20.23 17.07 45.24
CA LYS A 6 -21.22 17.24 46.30
C LYS A 6 -21.82 15.94 46.86
N ARG A 7 -21.49 14.77 46.25
CA ARG A 7 -21.94 13.49 46.77
C ARG A 7 -20.75 12.75 47.37
N SER A 8 -20.85 12.51 48.73
CA SER A 8 -19.90 11.66 49.43
C SER A 8 -19.73 10.32 48.67
N LEU A 9 -18.52 9.94 48.30
CA LEU A 9 -18.13 8.69 47.68
C LEU A 9 -18.68 7.45 48.45
N GLN A 10 -18.82 7.59 49.77
CA GLN A 10 -19.42 6.54 50.65
C GLN A 10 -20.91 6.30 50.42
N LYS A 11 -21.68 7.34 49.99
CA LYS A 11 -23.09 7.14 49.60
C LYS A 11 -23.25 6.55 48.17
N ALA A 12 -22.28 6.72 47.32
CA ALA A 12 -22.29 6.11 46.00
C ALA A 12 -21.93 4.61 46.06
N LEU A 13 -21.07 4.21 46.98
CA LEU A 13 -20.66 2.82 47.21
C LEU A 13 -21.65 2.00 48.05
N LYS A 14 -22.33 2.63 49.04
CA LYS A 14 -23.43 2.01 49.75
C LYS A 14 -24.71 2.23 48.93
N GLY A 15 -25.03 1.28 48.05
CA GLY A 15 -26.26 1.29 47.30
C GLY A 15 -27.47 1.45 48.26
N SER A 16 -27.97 2.68 48.40
CA SER A 16 -29.19 2.98 49.11
C SER A 16 -30.35 2.40 48.28
N SER A 17 -30.86 1.30 48.74
CA SER A 17 -31.97 0.53 48.17
C SER A 17 -33.30 1.24 48.41
N ASP A 18 -33.47 2.47 47.93
CA ASP A 18 -34.76 3.10 47.92
C ASP A 18 -34.98 3.95 46.68
N GLY A 19 -35.87 3.47 45.84
CA GLY A 19 -36.41 4.21 44.70
C GLY A 19 -36.12 3.61 43.32
N LYS A 20 -37.08 2.89 42.79
CA LYS A 20 -37.07 2.29 41.43
C LYS A 20 -36.74 3.20 40.26
N GLY A 21 -36.54 4.51 40.48
CA GLY A 21 -36.24 5.49 39.41
C GLY A 21 -34.89 6.17 39.49
N LYS A 22 -34.17 6.10 40.62
CA LYS A 22 -32.97 6.96 40.85
C LYS A 22 -31.65 6.43 40.28
N ASN A 23 -31.59 5.22 39.79
CA ASN A 23 -30.35 4.58 39.34
C ASN A 23 -30.25 4.35 37.83
N LEU A 24 -31.19 4.88 37.04
CA LEU A 24 -31.17 4.71 35.57
C LEU A 24 -29.99 5.44 34.92
N PHE A 25 -29.73 6.69 35.32
CA PHE A 25 -28.69 7.49 34.74
C PHE A 25 -27.27 6.88 34.92
N PRO A 26 -26.82 6.50 36.13
CA PRO A 26 -25.51 5.86 36.28
C PRO A 26 -25.41 4.52 35.56
N LYS A 27 -26.49 3.73 35.50
CA LYS A 27 -26.51 2.47 34.75
C LYS A 27 -26.39 2.71 33.25
N ALA A 28 -27.15 3.64 32.71
CA ALA A 28 -27.07 4.02 31.29
C ALA A 28 -25.67 4.55 30.91
N SER A 29 -25.09 5.39 31.75
CA SER A 29 -23.73 5.90 31.54
C SER A 29 -22.68 4.77 31.54
N LEU A 30 -22.77 3.84 32.46
CA LEU A 30 -21.88 2.69 32.53
C LEU A 30 -22.04 1.77 31.30
N THR A 31 -23.28 1.51 30.89
CA THR A 31 -23.57 0.73 29.70
C THR A 31 -23.00 1.38 28.44
N LEU A 32 -23.20 2.68 28.29
CA LEU A 32 -22.66 3.43 27.16
C LEU A 32 -21.13 3.39 27.14
N GLN A 33 -20.48 3.56 28.29
CA GLN A 33 -19.03 3.46 28.39
C GLN A 33 -18.53 2.07 28.00
N LEU A 34 -19.24 1.02 28.41
CA LEU A 34 -18.90 -0.35 28.06
C LEU A 34 -19.00 -0.61 26.55
N ILE A 35 -20.08 -0.14 25.92
CA ILE A 35 -20.30 -0.23 24.47
C ILE A 35 -19.15 0.46 23.72
N ILE A 36 -18.80 1.67 24.13
CA ILE A 36 -17.70 2.42 23.51
C ILE A 36 -16.37 1.66 23.67
N SER A 37 -16.08 1.15 24.86
CA SER A 37 -14.85 0.40 25.12
C SER A 37 -14.76 -0.87 24.29
N ILE A 38 -15.84 -1.64 24.16
CA ILE A 38 -15.90 -2.82 23.30
C ILE A 38 -15.68 -2.42 21.84
N GLY A 39 -16.32 -1.33 21.39
CA GLY A 39 -16.13 -0.79 20.05
C GLY A 39 -14.66 -0.47 19.76
N PHE A 40 -13.96 0.21 20.68
CA PHE A 40 -12.54 0.50 20.52
C PHE A 40 -11.66 -0.76 20.48
N ILE A 41 -11.92 -1.74 21.32
CA ILE A 41 -11.19 -3.02 21.33
C ILE A 41 -11.39 -3.73 19.98
N PHE A 42 -12.62 -3.77 19.47
CA PHE A 42 -12.92 -4.37 18.19
C PHE A 42 -12.18 -3.66 17.04
N CYS A 43 -12.29 -2.34 16.95
CA CYS A 43 -11.60 -1.55 15.93
C CYS A 43 -10.08 -1.74 15.97
N SER A 44 -9.51 -1.71 17.19
CA SER A 44 -8.06 -1.93 17.35
C SER A 44 -7.65 -3.32 16.89
N SER A 45 -8.44 -4.34 17.19
CA SER A 45 -8.16 -5.72 16.75
C SER A 45 -8.21 -5.87 15.24
N VAL A 46 -9.16 -5.18 14.57
CA VAL A 46 -9.25 -5.16 13.11
C VAL A 46 -8.02 -4.47 12.51
N LEU A 47 -7.63 -3.31 13.05
CA LEU A 47 -6.44 -2.58 12.57
C LEU A 47 -5.17 -3.41 12.71
N ILE A 48 -4.97 -4.09 13.83
CA ILE A 48 -3.80 -4.97 14.03
C ILE A 48 -3.78 -6.07 12.98
N LYS A 49 -4.93 -6.72 12.71
CA LYS A 49 -5.03 -7.74 11.67
C LYS A 49 -4.73 -7.19 10.28
N GLN A 50 -5.22 -6.00 9.96
CA GLN A 50 -4.95 -5.36 8.67
C GLN A 50 -3.47 -5.03 8.50
N ILE A 51 -2.84 -4.46 9.52
CA ILE A 51 -1.40 -4.16 9.50
C ILE A 51 -0.59 -5.45 9.33
N HIS A 52 -0.93 -6.49 10.09
CA HIS A 52 -0.27 -7.78 9.96
C HIS A 52 -0.41 -8.35 8.54
N HIS A 53 -1.61 -8.32 7.98
CA HIS A 53 -1.87 -8.76 6.61
C HIS A 53 -1.03 -7.98 5.59
N LEU A 54 -0.98 -6.64 5.69
CA LEU A 54 -0.16 -5.81 4.82
C LEU A 54 1.33 -6.14 4.91
N HIS A 55 1.83 -6.45 6.10
CA HIS A 55 3.23 -6.82 6.30
C HIS A 55 3.58 -8.23 5.79
N THR A 56 2.63 -9.16 5.85
CA THR A 56 2.85 -10.56 5.47
C THR A 56 2.46 -10.90 4.05
N THR A 57 1.67 -10.04 3.40
CA THR A 57 1.25 -10.27 2.01
C THR A 57 2.45 -10.13 1.08
N ASP A 58 2.68 -11.17 0.30
CA ASP A 58 3.64 -11.13 -0.79
C ASP A 58 3.05 -10.30 -1.94
N ILE A 59 3.72 -9.20 -2.26
CA ILE A 59 3.35 -8.32 -3.37
C ILE A 59 4.17 -8.60 -4.63
N GLY A 60 4.92 -9.71 -4.67
CA GLY A 60 5.80 -10.06 -5.78
C GLY A 60 7.09 -9.24 -5.86
N LEU A 61 7.43 -8.50 -4.80
CA LEU A 61 8.64 -7.70 -4.70
C LEU A 61 9.45 -8.09 -3.47
N ASN A 62 10.76 -8.24 -3.62
CA ASN A 62 11.64 -8.42 -2.48
C ASN A 62 11.77 -7.11 -1.69
N ARG A 63 11.09 -7.02 -0.57
CA ARG A 63 11.13 -5.84 0.34
C ARG A 63 12.11 -5.97 1.50
N LYS A 64 12.62 -7.17 1.70
CA LYS A 64 13.45 -7.45 2.87
C LYS A 64 14.78 -6.72 2.77
N ASP A 65 15.18 -6.10 3.87
CA ASP A 65 16.47 -5.41 4.03
C ASP A 65 16.70 -4.28 2.98
N ARG A 66 15.62 -3.59 2.60
CA ARG A 66 15.65 -2.47 1.66
C ARG A 66 15.23 -1.17 2.32
N GLY A 67 15.88 -0.10 1.92
CA GLY A 67 15.55 1.26 2.32
C GLY A 67 15.59 2.21 1.14
N ASP A 68 14.82 3.29 1.21
CA ASP A 68 14.84 4.39 0.25
C ASP A 68 15.54 5.60 0.88
N VAL A 69 16.44 6.19 0.14
CA VAL A 69 17.14 7.42 0.53
C VAL A 69 16.98 8.44 -0.57
N ARG A 70 16.31 9.54 -0.26
CA ARG A 70 16.15 10.63 -1.20
C ARG A 70 17.39 11.50 -1.19
N ILE A 71 18.08 11.55 -2.32
CA ILE A 71 19.25 12.38 -2.53
C ILE A 71 18.85 13.63 -3.30
N TYR A 72 19.18 14.79 -2.78
CA TYR A 72 18.97 16.07 -3.47
C TYR A 72 20.13 16.38 -4.41
N PRO A 73 19.91 17.14 -5.50
CA PRO A 73 20.95 17.40 -6.53
C PRO A 73 22.25 18.02 -6.00
N GLN A 74 22.23 18.62 -4.82
CA GLN A 74 23.44 19.25 -4.23
C GLN A 74 24.33 18.26 -3.46
N THR A 75 24.00 16.98 -3.44
CA THR A 75 24.77 15.95 -2.73
C THR A 75 25.53 15.06 -3.69
N ASP A 76 26.30 15.66 -4.60
CA ASP A 76 27.18 14.94 -5.51
C ASP A 76 28.14 14.03 -4.72
N GLY A 77 28.26 12.77 -5.16
CA GLY A 77 29.12 11.79 -4.52
C GLY A 77 28.51 11.01 -3.34
N LEU A 78 27.35 11.41 -2.82
CA LEU A 78 26.72 10.69 -1.70
C LEU A 78 26.36 9.23 -2.04
N LYS A 79 25.94 9.00 -3.28
CA LYS A 79 25.62 7.64 -3.77
C LYS A 79 26.86 6.74 -3.71
N GLU A 80 27.99 7.24 -4.16
CA GLU A 80 29.28 6.54 -4.15
C GLU A 80 29.76 6.30 -2.73
N GLU A 81 29.54 7.23 -1.81
CA GLU A 81 29.87 7.07 -0.40
C GLU A 81 28.97 6.02 0.28
N ILE A 82 27.68 6.05 0.00
CA ILE A 82 26.75 5.03 0.52
C ILE A 82 27.12 3.64 0.00
N ALA A 83 27.47 3.53 -1.29
CA ALA A 83 27.83 2.25 -1.90
C ALA A 83 29.14 1.65 -1.32
N LYS A 84 30.00 2.45 -0.67
CA LYS A 84 31.22 1.97 0.01
C LYS A 84 30.94 1.39 1.39
N LEU A 85 29.78 1.60 1.97
CA LEU A 85 29.45 1.09 3.29
C LEU A 85 29.34 -0.43 3.27
N SER A 86 30.08 -1.11 4.12
CA SER A 86 30.09 -2.60 4.18
C SER A 86 28.72 -3.21 4.54
N SER A 87 27.82 -2.41 5.10
CA SER A 87 26.44 -2.82 5.41
C SER A 87 25.48 -2.70 4.22
N ILE A 88 25.92 -2.09 3.12
CA ILE A 88 25.11 -1.88 1.92
C ILE A 88 25.56 -2.89 0.86
N ALA A 89 24.65 -3.77 0.46
CA ALA A 89 24.94 -4.77 -0.56
C ALA A 89 24.87 -4.17 -1.98
N GLU A 90 23.91 -3.31 -2.24
CA GLU A 90 23.69 -2.69 -3.54
C GLU A 90 22.96 -1.36 -3.41
N VAL A 91 23.29 -0.41 -4.29
CA VAL A 91 22.57 0.85 -4.46
C VAL A 91 21.98 0.88 -5.87
N TYR A 92 20.67 0.98 -5.96
CA TYR A 92 19.96 1.15 -7.23
C TYR A 92 19.39 2.56 -7.32
N PRO A 93 19.80 3.36 -8.28
CA PRO A 93 19.23 4.69 -8.50
C PRO A 93 17.91 4.54 -9.25
N ASP A 94 16.80 4.77 -8.56
CA ASP A 94 15.49 4.73 -9.18
C ASP A 94 14.62 5.90 -8.69
N GLU A 95 14.13 6.68 -9.65
CA GLU A 95 13.16 7.74 -9.37
C GLU A 95 11.72 7.20 -9.27
N ASN A 96 11.50 5.96 -9.68
CA ASN A 96 10.19 5.32 -9.79
C ASN A 96 10.09 4.05 -8.93
N ASP A 97 10.68 4.06 -7.75
CA ASP A 97 10.65 2.92 -6.82
C ASP A 97 9.20 2.45 -6.56
N PRO A 98 8.86 1.19 -6.84
CA PRO A 98 7.53 0.66 -6.61
C PRO A 98 7.18 0.50 -5.14
N LEU A 99 8.19 0.40 -4.26
CA LEU A 99 8.02 0.27 -2.82
C LEU A 99 7.80 1.64 -2.15
N PHE A 100 8.46 2.66 -2.69
CA PHE A 100 8.42 4.03 -2.18
C PHE A 100 8.09 5.02 -3.31
N PRO A 101 6.88 4.97 -3.88
CA PRO A 101 6.52 5.81 -5.02
C PRO A 101 6.62 7.29 -4.64
N SER A 102 7.71 7.91 -5.09
CA SER A 102 8.07 9.23 -4.59
C SER A 102 7.19 10.35 -5.13
N HIS A 103 6.96 10.49 -6.43
CA HIS A 103 6.30 11.72 -6.88
C HIS A 103 5.51 11.67 -8.18
N SER A 104 5.84 10.87 -9.14
CA SER A 104 5.16 10.95 -10.41
C SER A 104 4.79 9.57 -10.94
N ARG A 105 3.53 9.24 -10.75
CA ARG A 105 2.95 8.09 -11.44
C ARG A 105 2.75 8.47 -12.89
N SER A 106 3.49 7.85 -13.77
CA SER A 106 3.32 8.03 -15.21
C SER A 106 2.15 7.18 -15.69
N TYR A 107 1.14 7.83 -16.26
CA TYR A 107 0.00 7.14 -16.86
C TYR A 107 0.06 7.29 -18.38
N ARG A 108 -0.36 6.25 -19.09
CA ARG A 108 -0.48 6.28 -20.55
C ARG A 108 -1.83 5.70 -20.95
N SER A 109 -2.47 6.38 -21.91
CA SER A 109 -3.72 5.91 -22.49
C SER A 109 -3.42 5.17 -23.80
N PHE A 110 -3.93 3.95 -23.88
CA PHE A 110 -3.90 3.12 -25.07
C PHE A 110 -5.30 3.08 -25.66
N THR A 111 -5.40 3.37 -26.94
CA THR A 111 -6.68 3.46 -27.64
C THR A 111 -6.91 2.28 -28.56
N ASP A 112 -5.84 1.57 -28.91
CA ASP A 112 -5.93 0.41 -29.77
C ASP A 112 -4.89 -0.65 -29.41
N TRP A 113 -5.27 -1.93 -29.52
CA TRP A 113 -4.40 -3.09 -29.36
C TRP A 113 -4.98 -4.31 -30.06
N GLU A 114 -4.13 -5.24 -30.40
CA GLU A 114 -4.53 -6.48 -31.05
C GLU A 114 -5.40 -7.34 -30.13
N GLY A 115 -6.62 -7.63 -30.56
CA GLY A 115 -7.63 -8.33 -29.77
C GLY A 115 -8.49 -7.45 -28.89
N LYS A 116 -8.44 -6.13 -29.08
CA LYS A 116 -9.27 -5.17 -28.36
C LYS A 116 -10.77 -5.44 -28.60
N PRO A 117 -11.58 -5.59 -27.53
CA PRO A 117 -13.02 -5.68 -27.66
C PRO A 117 -13.63 -4.39 -28.20
N ALA A 118 -14.60 -4.48 -29.11
CA ALA A 118 -15.27 -3.32 -29.67
C ALA A 118 -16.00 -2.45 -28.63
N SER A 119 -16.34 -3.03 -27.48
CA SER A 119 -17.00 -2.34 -26.37
C SER A 119 -16.08 -1.47 -25.51
N VAL A 120 -14.76 -1.50 -25.76
CA VAL A 120 -13.77 -0.75 -24.98
C VAL A 120 -13.22 0.39 -25.82
N GLU A 121 -13.41 1.64 -25.39
CA GLU A 121 -12.89 2.81 -26.12
C GLU A 121 -11.39 2.96 -25.97
N GLY A 122 -10.88 2.74 -24.77
CA GLY A 122 -9.45 2.81 -24.45
C GLY A 122 -9.20 2.46 -22.98
N LEU A 123 -7.94 2.34 -22.63
CA LEU A 123 -7.53 2.04 -21.26
C LEU A 123 -6.34 2.90 -20.85
N THR A 124 -6.43 3.53 -19.69
CA THR A 124 -5.32 4.27 -19.08
C THR A 124 -4.66 3.41 -18.03
N ILE A 125 -3.40 3.08 -18.22
CA ILE A 125 -2.59 2.27 -17.30
C ILE A 125 -1.40 3.05 -16.79
N GLN A 126 -1.00 2.71 -15.57
CA GLN A 126 0.24 3.23 -15.00
C GLN A 126 1.43 2.53 -15.64
N ILE A 127 2.42 3.31 -16.04
CA ILE A 127 3.67 2.80 -16.60
C ILE A 127 4.81 3.15 -15.65
N ILE A 128 5.65 2.17 -15.41
CA ILE A 128 6.90 2.30 -14.67
C ILE A 128 8.03 2.04 -15.66
N PRO A 129 8.91 3.01 -15.94
CA PRO A 129 10.12 2.77 -16.71
C PRO A 129 10.98 1.75 -15.94
N CYS A 130 11.39 0.69 -16.60
CA CYS A 130 12.21 -0.35 -16.00
C CYS A 130 13.20 -0.92 -17.02
N ASN A 131 14.27 -1.50 -16.50
CA ASN A 131 15.27 -2.22 -17.27
C ASN A 131 15.50 -3.61 -16.66
N ASN A 132 16.39 -4.41 -17.23
CA ASN A 132 16.65 -5.77 -16.72
C ASN A 132 17.17 -5.75 -15.28
N ARG A 133 18.02 -4.77 -14.93
CA ARG A 133 18.54 -4.61 -13.58
C ARG A 133 17.43 -4.31 -12.55
N TYR A 134 16.36 -3.64 -12.98
CA TYR A 134 15.18 -3.40 -12.14
C TYR A 134 14.54 -4.74 -11.70
N PHE A 135 14.41 -5.69 -12.63
CA PHE A 135 13.88 -7.02 -12.33
C PHE A 135 14.73 -7.76 -11.31
N GLU A 136 16.05 -7.76 -11.51
CA GLU A 136 17.01 -8.41 -10.61
C GLU A 136 16.98 -7.75 -9.24
N PHE A 137 17.07 -6.43 -9.20
CA PHE A 137 17.08 -5.68 -7.96
C PHE A 137 15.81 -5.92 -7.15
N TYR A 138 14.63 -5.83 -7.71
CA TYR A 138 13.36 -6.04 -6.99
C TYR A 138 12.93 -7.51 -6.89
N GLY A 139 13.67 -8.43 -7.47
CA GLY A 139 13.37 -9.87 -7.45
C GLY A 139 12.10 -10.22 -8.20
N LEU A 140 11.78 -9.46 -9.26
CA LEU A 140 10.60 -9.70 -10.09
C LEU A 140 10.75 -10.97 -10.91
N GLN A 141 9.68 -11.73 -11.04
CA GLN A 141 9.65 -12.93 -11.85
C GLN A 141 8.88 -12.70 -13.14
N LEU A 142 9.50 -13.06 -14.25
CA LEU A 142 8.83 -13.09 -15.53
C LEU A 142 8.07 -14.41 -15.68
N LEU A 143 6.74 -14.32 -15.73
CA LEU A 143 5.90 -15.52 -15.84
C LEU A 143 5.89 -16.10 -17.26
N LYS A 144 5.92 -15.24 -18.28
CA LYS A 144 5.88 -15.62 -19.70
C LYS A 144 6.62 -14.59 -20.54
N GLY A 145 7.18 -15.04 -21.65
CA GLY A 145 7.90 -14.17 -22.61
C GLY A 145 9.39 -14.08 -22.34
N LYS A 146 9.99 -12.97 -22.75
CA LYS A 146 11.42 -12.69 -22.61
C LYS A 146 11.59 -11.23 -22.14
N LEU A 147 12.60 -10.99 -21.34
CA LEU A 147 13.03 -9.61 -21.08
C LEU A 147 13.66 -9.04 -22.37
N PRO A 148 13.44 -7.75 -22.66
CA PRO A 148 14.03 -7.12 -23.85
C PRO A 148 15.55 -7.12 -23.77
N GLU A 149 16.20 -7.44 -24.88
CA GLU A 149 17.64 -7.38 -25.01
C GLU A 149 18.01 -6.01 -25.61
N GLY A 150 18.50 -5.09 -24.75
CA GLY A 150 18.96 -3.76 -25.14
C GLY A 150 17.91 -2.65 -25.06
N ASP A 151 18.40 -1.40 -25.12
CA ASP A 151 17.58 -0.18 -24.90
C ASP A 151 16.86 0.32 -26.17
N THR A 152 17.02 -0.33 -27.31
CA THR A 152 16.58 0.21 -28.61
C THR A 152 15.15 -0.17 -28.99
N GLU A 153 14.56 -1.15 -28.33
CA GLU A 153 13.23 -1.62 -28.68
C GLU A 153 12.19 -1.16 -27.65
N ARG A 154 11.06 -0.69 -28.14
CA ARG A 154 9.94 -0.26 -27.31
C ARG A 154 9.12 -1.49 -26.88
N HIS A 155 9.58 -2.16 -25.84
CA HIS A 155 8.85 -3.27 -25.23
C HIS A 155 8.03 -2.79 -24.04
N ILE A 156 6.90 -3.46 -23.82
CA ILE A 156 6.05 -3.27 -22.65
C ILE A 156 5.91 -4.61 -21.96
N LEU A 157 6.17 -4.63 -20.67
CA LEU A 157 5.89 -5.76 -19.81
C LEU A 157 4.57 -5.51 -19.09
N LEU A 158 3.66 -6.45 -19.16
CA LEU A 158 2.34 -6.34 -18.55
C LEU A 158 2.30 -7.21 -17.29
N ASN A 159 1.78 -6.68 -16.21
CA ASN A 159 1.42 -7.50 -15.06
C ASN A 159 0.08 -8.20 -15.32
N GLU A 160 -0.24 -9.20 -14.50
CA GLU A 160 -1.48 -9.99 -14.66
C GLU A 160 -2.75 -9.12 -14.60
N ALA A 161 -2.74 -8.08 -13.77
CA ALA A 161 -3.87 -7.14 -13.67
C ALA A 161 -4.06 -6.39 -15.00
N ALA A 162 -2.99 -5.90 -15.62
CA ALA A 162 -3.07 -5.21 -16.90
C ALA A 162 -3.55 -6.15 -18.03
N VAL A 163 -3.07 -7.40 -18.05
CA VAL A 163 -3.54 -8.42 -19.03
C VAL A 163 -5.04 -8.65 -18.89
N LYS A 164 -5.53 -8.76 -17.66
CA LYS A 164 -6.96 -8.94 -17.37
C LYS A 164 -7.80 -7.74 -17.79
N GLU A 165 -7.34 -6.54 -17.50
CA GLU A 165 -8.04 -5.29 -17.86
C GLU A 165 -8.07 -5.08 -19.38
N LEU A 166 -6.97 -5.38 -20.08
CA LEU A 166 -6.89 -5.32 -21.53
C LEU A 166 -7.70 -6.42 -22.21
N LYS A 167 -8.15 -7.44 -21.47
CA LYS A 167 -8.87 -8.61 -21.97
C LYS A 167 -8.14 -9.33 -23.12
N ILE A 168 -6.83 -9.47 -22.95
CA ILE A 168 -5.96 -10.14 -23.93
C ILE A 168 -5.66 -11.55 -23.43
N ASP A 169 -6.05 -12.58 -24.17
CA ASP A 169 -5.79 -13.97 -23.78
C ASP A 169 -4.30 -14.35 -23.86
N ASN A 170 -3.61 -13.88 -24.90
CA ASN A 170 -2.18 -14.07 -25.06
C ASN A 170 -1.50 -12.74 -25.42
N PRO A 171 -0.84 -12.06 -24.47
CA PRO A 171 -0.23 -10.76 -24.70
C PRO A 171 1.12 -10.79 -25.43
N ILE A 172 1.75 -11.98 -25.56
CA ILE A 172 3.10 -12.07 -26.10
C ILE A 172 3.09 -11.77 -27.61
N GLY A 173 3.99 -10.88 -28.03
CA GLY A 173 4.14 -10.47 -29.42
C GLY A 173 3.07 -9.52 -29.94
N LYS A 174 2.11 -9.11 -29.11
CA LYS A 174 1.08 -8.16 -29.50
C LYS A 174 1.52 -6.71 -29.33
N THR A 175 0.94 -5.83 -30.12
CA THR A 175 1.23 -4.40 -30.10
C THR A 175 0.13 -3.62 -29.38
N LEU A 176 0.56 -2.63 -28.60
CA LEU A 176 -0.31 -1.62 -27.99
C LEU A 176 -0.03 -0.28 -28.67
N SER A 177 -1.08 0.32 -29.20
CA SER A 177 -0.96 1.60 -29.91
C SER A 177 -1.52 2.76 -29.06
N ARG A 178 -0.81 3.87 -29.14
CA ARG A 178 -1.19 5.14 -28.53
C ARG A 178 -1.59 6.09 -29.64
N LYS A 179 -2.67 6.80 -29.47
CA LYS A 179 -3.06 7.89 -30.33
C LYS A 179 -2.35 9.19 -29.92
#